data_64c4fa1132b99ec7b53f26f230c8b2c9
#
_entry.id   64c4fa1132b99ec7b53f26f230c8b2c9
#
_cell.length_a   1.000
_cell.length_b   1.000
_cell.length_c   1.000
_cell.angle_alpha   90.00
_cell.angle_beta   90.00
_cell.angle_gamma   90.00
#
_symmetry.space_group_name_H-M   'P 1'
#
loop_
_entity.id
_entity.type
_entity.pdbx_description
1 polymer ?
#
loop_
_entity_poly.entity_id
_entity_poly.type
_entity_poly.pdbx_seq_one_letter_code
_entity_poly.pdbx_strand_id
1 'polypeptide(L)' 'MNMTVNITPTSPHPVDNEKFDQFEMELARLIKLNSMEKYCNLPDHVIAKYLRSALENLSNTQATGLEFFRI' A
#
# COMPACT_ATOMS: atom_id res chain seq x y z
N MET A 1 18.98 20.31 4.15
CA MET A 1 18.83 19.82 4.33
C MET A 1 18.81 18.90 4.44
N ASN A 2 18.76 18.46 4.47
CA ASN A 2 18.87 17.65 4.67
C ASN A 2 18.15 16.80 5.09
N MET A 3 17.38 16.69 5.27
CA MET A 3 16.55 16.00 5.66
C MET A 3 16.51 14.72 5.25
N THR A 4 16.79 14.55 4.39
CA THR A 4 16.73 13.39 3.82
C THR A 4 17.45 12.48 4.46
N VAL A 5 18.23 12.84 5.02
CA VAL A 5 19.01 12.06 5.67
C VAL A 5 18.39 11.07 6.40
N ASN A 6 17.37 11.28 6.85
CA ASN A 6 16.87 10.36 7.69
C ASN A 6 16.46 9.20 7.03
N ILE A 7 16.69 9.04 5.93
CA ILE A 7 16.36 7.94 5.33
C ILE A 7 17.21 6.93 5.67
N THR A 8 17.33 6.50 6.79
CA THR A 8 18.21 5.52 7.12
C THR A 8 17.68 4.31 6.62
N PRO A 9 18.39 3.40 6.37
CA PRO A 9 18.05 2.14 5.90
C PRO A 9 17.49 1.28 6.94
N THR A 10 16.64 1.71 7.68
CA THR A 10 16.12 0.84 8.69
C THR A 10 14.98 0.08 8.12
N SER A 11 14.54 -0.90 8.79
CA SER A 11 13.44 -1.69 8.35
C SER A 11 12.19 -0.88 8.37
N PRO A 12 11.25 -1.16 7.53
CA PRO A 12 9.99 -0.47 7.56
C PRO A 12 9.23 -0.82 8.81
N HIS A 13 8.26 -0.04 9.13
CA HIS A 13 7.44 -0.32 10.28
C HIS A 13 6.66 -1.58 10.04
N PRO A 14 6.32 -2.31 11.05
CA PRO A 14 5.51 -3.50 10.88
C PRO A 14 4.13 -3.09 10.43
N VAL A 15 3.46 -3.98 9.78
CA VAL A 15 2.13 -3.73 9.30
C VAL A 15 1.21 -3.52 10.48
N ASP A 16 0.45 -2.44 10.43
CA ASP A 16 -0.48 -2.10 11.49
C ASP A 16 -1.87 -2.36 10.93
N ASN A 17 -2.52 -3.40 11.37
CA ASN A 17 -3.80 -3.78 10.82
C ASN A 17 -4.87 -2.71 10.96
N GLU A 18 -4.86 -1.98 12.05
CA GLU A 18 -5.84 -0.94 12.23
C GLU A 18 -5.66 0.16 11.22
N LYS A 19 -4.44 0.56 10.99
CA LYS A 19 -4.16 1.59 10.02
C LYS A 19 -4.45 1.11 8.62
N PHE A 20 -4.14 -0.13 8.35
CA PHE A 20 -4.38 -0.68 7.03
C PHE A 20 -5.88 -0.87 6.79
N ASP A 21 -6.64 -1.16 7.82
CA ASP A 21 -8.08 -1.26 7.68
C ASP A 21 -8.66 0.09 7.32
N GLN A 22 -8.18 1.14 7.97
CA GLN A 22 -8.67 2.47 7.69
C GLN A 22 -8.25 2.88 6.28
N PHE A 23 -7.04 2.56 5.91
CA PHE A 23 -6.53 2.85 4.58
C PHE A 23 -7.39 2.16 3.53
N GLU A 24 -7.74 0.90 3.77
CA GLU A 24 -8.54 0.15 2.84
C GLU A 24 -9.92 0.77 2.68
N MET A 25 -10.51 1.24 3.76
CA MET A 25 -11.81 1.88 3.69
C MET A 25 -11.75 3.16 2.90
N GLU A 26 -10.72 3.94 3.13
CA GLU A 26 -10.59 5.19 2.41
C GLU A 26 -10.28 4.95 0.94
N LEU A 27 -9.54 3.90 0.68
CA LEU A 27 -9.20 3.55 -0.68
C LEU A 27 -10.46 3.12 -1.43
N ALA A 28 -11.32 2.35 -0.78
CA ALA A 28 -12.55 1.93 -1.41
C ALA A 28 -13.40 3.14 -1.75
N ARG A 29 -13.42 4.13 -0.87
CA ARG A 29 -14.20 5.32 -1.14
C ARG A 29 -13.62 6.09 -2.33
N LEU A 30 -12.32 6.17 -2.39
CA LEU A 30 -11.65 6.88 -3.46
C LEU A 30 -11.89 6.18 -4.80
N ILE A 31 -11.86 4.86 -4.79
CA ILE A 31 -12.10 4.08 -5.98
C ILE A 31 -13.50 4.34 -6.49
N LYS A 32 -14.46 4.37 -5.58
CA LYS A 32 -15.82 4.59 -5.98
C LYS A 32 -16.00 6.02 -6.48
N LEU A 33 -15.40 6.96 -5.83
CA LEU A 33 -15.53 8.34 -6.19
C LEU A 33 -14.99 8.59 -7.59
N ASN A 34 -13.98 7.90 -7.97
CA ASN A 34 -13.37 8.05 -9.29
C ASN A 34 -13.84 7.01 -10.29
N SER A 35 -14.80 6.22 -9.93
CA SER A 35 -15.38 5.22 -10.81
C SER A 35 -14.33 4.27 -11.37
N MET A 36 -13.36 3.93 -10.58
CA MET A 36 -12.31 3.06 -11.04
C MET A 36 -12.76 1.61 -11.22
N GLU A 37 -13.87 1.26 -10.63
CA GLU A 37 -14.39 -0.10 -10.76
C GLU A 37 -14.62 -0.50 -12.19
N LYS A 38 -14.93 0.48 -13.03
CA LYS A 38 -15.26 0.14 -14.40
C LYS A 38 -14.06 -0.41 -15.17
N TYR A 39 -12.88 -0.17 -14.69
CA TYR A 39 -11.71 -0.68 -15.38
C TYR A 39 -11.38 -2.12 -14.97
N CYS A 40 -11.86 -2.53 -13.82
CA CYS A 40 -11.58 -3.86 -13.33
C CYS A 40 -12.77 -4.78 -13.32
N ASN A 41 -13.96 -4.21 -13.40
CA ASN A 41 -15.16 -5.00 -13.35
C ASN A 41 -15.28 -5.65 -11.99
N LEU A 42 -14.81 -5.04 -10.95
CA LEU A 42 -14.88 -5.55 -9.59
C LEU A 42 -15.41 -4.46 -8.68
N PRO A 43 -16.03 -4.84 -7.57
CA PRO A 43 -16.52 -3.83 -6.63
C PRO A 43 -15.37 -3.08 -5.98
N ASP A 44 -15.65 -1.89 -5.51
CA ASP A 44 -14.64 -1.04 -4.92
C ASP A 44 -13.94 -1.69 -3.74
N HIS A 45 -14.67 -2.38 -2.88
CA HIS A 45 -14.05 -2.96 -1.70
C HIS A 45 -13.11 -4.11 -2.06
N VAL A 46 -13.38 -4.79 -3.16
CA VAL A 46 -12.50 -5.88 -3.59
C VAL A 46 -11.21 -5.29 -4.15
N ILE A 47 -11.32 -4.22 -4.91
CA ILE A 47 -10.16 -3.57 -5.46
C ILE A 47 -9.31 -2.99 -4.33
N ALA A 48 -9.95 -2.38 -3.35
CA ALA A 48 -9.24 -1.80 -2.23
C ALA A 48 -8.50 -2.87 -1.44
N LYS A 49 -9.11 -4.03 -1.27
CA LYS A 49 -8.48 -5.10 -0.55
C LYS A 49 -7.26 -5.61 -1.30
N TYR A 50 -7.35 -5.69 -2.58
CA TYR A 50 -6.24 -6.14 -3.40
C TYR A 50 -5.08 -5.16 -3.29
N LEU A 51 -5.37 -3.87 -3.33
CA LEU A 51 -4.32 -2.88 -3.26
C LEU A 51 -3.69 -2.85 -1.87
N ARG A 52 -4.49 -3.04 -0.84
CA ARG A 52 -3.96 -3.11 0.50
C ARG A 52 -3.02 -4.30 0.63
N SER A 53 -3.41 -5.45 0.07
CA SER A 53 -2.58 -6.64 0.14
C SER A 53 -1.28 -6.43 -0.61
N ALA A 54 -1.33 -5.72 -1.72
CA ALA A 54 -0.13 -5.43 -2.47
C ALA A 54 0.82 -4.56 -1.65
N LEU A 55 0.28 -3.61 -0.91
CA LEU A 55 1.09 -2.76 -0.07
C LEU A 55 1.73 -3.56 1.06
N GLU A 56 0.97 -4.48 1.65
CA GLU A 56 1.51 -5.32 2.69
C GLU A 56 2.65 -6.18 2.16
N ASN A 57 2.50 -6.71 0.97
CA ASN A 57 3.52 -7.51 0.37
C ASN A 57 4.76 -6.70 0.07
N LEU A 58 4.58 -5.48 -0.37
CA LEU A 58 5.69 -4.61 -0.67
C LEU A 58 6.46 -4.30 0.61
N SER A 59 5.75 -4.08 1.70
CA SER A 59 6.37 -3.80 2.96
C SER A 59 7.22 -4.97 3.41
N ASN A 60 6.70 -6.18 3.25
CA ASN A 60 7.44 -7.37 3.62
C ASN A 60 8.65 -7.56 2.73
N THR A 61 8.53 -7.24 1.47
CA THR A 61 9.63 -7.38 0.54
C THR A 61 10.75 -6.44 0.91
N GLN A 62 10.43 -5.24 1.32
CA GLN A 62 11.46 -4.32 1.71
C GLN A 62 12.18 -4.81 2.95
N ALA A 63 11.48 -5.46 3.83
CA ALA A 63 12.11 -5.96 5.01
C ALA A 63 13.10 -7.04 4.68
N THR A 64 12.94 -7.69 3.53
CA THR A 64 13.84 -8.78 3.22
C THR A 64 14.86 -8.46 2.19
N GLY A 65 14.84 -7.35 1.54
CA GLY A 65 15.89 -7.17 0.63
C GLY A 65 15.76 -6.22 -0.46
N LEU A 66 14.71 -5.83 -0.84
CA LEU A 66 14.67 -4.86 -1.79
C LEU A 66 15.07 -5.11 -3.15
N GLU A 67 15.20 -6.30 -3.55
CA GLU A 67 15.56 -6.58 -4.90
C GLU A 67 14.51 -5.99 -5.78
N PHE A 68 13.36 -5.82 -5.26
CA PHE A 68 12.25 -5.30 -5.99
C PHE A 68 12.58 -3.96 -6.60
N PHE A 69 13.44 -3.21 -6.01
CA PHE A 69 13.74 -1.92 -6.54
C PHE A 69 14.98 -1.85 -7.36
N ARG A 70 15.52 -2.94 -7.69
CA ARG A 70 16.72 -2.92 -8.45
C ARG A 70 16.48 -2.78 -9.90
N ILE A 71 15.40 -2.48 -10.30
CA ILE A 71 15.17 -2.41 -11.69
C ILE A 71 15.73 -1.29 -12.33
#